data_baad4ee57aadba94a9eef9b800198443
#
_entry.id   baad4ee57aadba94a9eef9b800198443
#
_cell.length_a   1.000
_cell.length_b   1.000
_cell.length_c   1.000
_cell.angle_alpha   90.00
_cell.angle_beta   90.00
_cell.angle_gamma   90.00
#
_symmetry.space_group_name_H-M   'P 1'
#
loop_
_entity.id
_entity.type
_entity.pdbx_description
1 polymer ?
#
loop_
_entity_poly.entity_id
_entity_poly.type
_entity_poly.pdbx_seq_one_letter_code
_entity_poly.pdbx_strand_id
1 'polypeptide(L)'
;GNRHGGTKTTADLTLGASHTDDTGTTTALEGASGKPSITRAEVPTGAWTLSSAELGGYQRGEWSCTTTPHADSTDKAVKQSSGNALSLAEGDEAVCTVRYEDVAPRLTLVGEVSNRHGGKASASDVTLQASQDHAGGTSTNVSGISGSKAVTQVEVAHGEWTLSSSALIGYRHGDWQCAIDGGSARTGNSVTLTHGQQAVCTIRYEDMPAQLTLVNIVTNQNGHTAKAEDFPLSAQGPTPLNGQSGSASVTGVGVLPGAYTLRTDALPEYGSTPWSCNGGQLADSVLTIRSGEHVTCTIEHIDQPVSLTLDVDVVNEHGGTASKEDIALSATNVANPDDSISGISKTAAVTARQVKPGVFELQVPNLPRGYRVSKWVCTGGTLQDNILTLANREFAKCRVELKDIPASLKLAKAVDGSARL
;
A
#
# COMPACT_ATOMS: atom_id res chain seq x y z
N GLY A 1 16.73 -21.61 46.19
CA GLY A 1 16.02 -20.33 46.24
C GLY A 1 14.89 -20.28 45.23
N ASN A 2 13.82 -19.54 45.53
CA ASN A 2 12.63 -19.40 44.71
C ASN A 2 12.45 -17.90 44.38
N ARG A 3 13.26 -17.38 43.46
CA ARG A 3 13.25 -15.96 43.06
C ARG A 3 12.39 -15.69 41.82
N HIS A 4 12.17 -16.75 41.03
CA HIS A 4 11.50 -16.69 39.72
C HIS A 4 10.16 -17.45 39.70
N GLY A 5 9.51 -17.58 40.86
CA GLY A 5 8.19 -18.23 40.99
C GLY A 5 8.28 -19.74 41.25
N GLY A 6 9.44 -20.25 41.51
CA GLY A 6 9.62 -21.64 41.98
C GLY A 6 8.93 -21.87 43.32
N THR A 7 8.43 -23.07 43.58
CA THR A 7 7.71 -23.43 44.81
C THR A 7 8.32 -24.61 45.55
N LYS A 8 9.44 -25.13 45.06
CA LYS A 8 10.07 -26.31 45.65
C LYS A 8 10.74 -26.00 46.99
N THR A 9 10.66 -26.94 47.85
CA THR A 9 11.24 -26.89 49.21
C THR A 9 12.36 -27.91 49.34
N THR A 10 13.09 -27.90 50.45
CA THR A 10 14.13 -28.92 50.75
C THR A 10 13.57 -30.34 50.84
N ALA A 11 12.27 -30.49 51.12
CA ALA A 11 11.60 -31.79 51.18
C ALA A 11 11.36 -32.41 49.79
N ASP A 12 11.37 -31.58 48.70
CA ASP A 12 11.21 -32.06 47.32
C ASP A 12 12.51 -32.59 46.70
N LEU A 13 13.63 -32.50 47.44
CA LEU A 13 14.95 -32.87 46.97
C LEU A 13 15.38 -34.20 47.58
N THR A 14 15.68 -35.17 46.73
CA THR A 14 16.35 -36.42 47.13
C THR A 14 17.86 -36.23 47.02
N LEU A 15 18.53 -36.41 48.14
CA LEU A 15 19.99 -36.37 48.27
C LEU A 15 20.52 -37.81 48.45
N GLY A 16 21.69 -38.07 47.91
CA GLY A 16 22.35 -39.35 48.03
C GLY A 16 23.85 -39.21 48.35
N ALA A 17 24.39 -40.23 48.99
CA ALA A 17 25.80 -40.38 49.14
C ALA A 17 26.15 -41.87 49.01
N SER A 18 27.22 -42.20 48.34
CA SER A 18 27.68 -43.60 48.16
C SER A 18 29.16 -43.76 48.41
N HIS A 19 29.51 -44.84 48.98
CA HIS A 19 30.89 -45.31 49.27
C HIS A 19 31.05 -46.76 48.79
N THR A 20 32.09 -47.04 48.09
CA THR A 20 32.44 -48.42 47.72
C THR A 20 33.80 -48.77 48.41
N ASP A 21 33.83 -49.80 49.22
CA ASP A 21 35.00 -50.24 49.92
C ASP A 21 35.96 -51.04 49.01
N ASP A 22 37.15 -51.40 49.53
CA ASP A 22 38.15 -52.12 48.76
C ASP A 22 37.76 -53.58 48.39
N THR A 23 36.63 -54.07 48.96
CA THR A 23 36.05 -55.39 48.63
C THR A 23 35.01 -55.27 47.52
N GLY A 24 34.66 -54.04 47.09
CA GLY A 24 33.63 -53.79 46.12
C GLY A 24 32.19 -53.65 46.67
N THR A 25 32.09 -53.66 48.05
CA THR A 25 30.79 -53.49 48.72
C THR A 25 30.40 -52.02 48.74
N THR A 26 29.19 -51.69 48.22
CA THR A 26 28.69 -50.30 48.19
C THR A 26 27.75 -50.04 49.35
N THR A 27 28.04 -49.01 50.12
CA THR A 27 27.14 -48.41 51.10
C THR A 27 26.53 -47.13 50.48
N ALA A 28 25.25 -47.01 50.55
CA ALA A 28 24.55 -45.86 50.03
C ALA A 28 23.54 -45.27 51.03
N LEU A 29 23.48 -43.95 51.08
CA LEU A 29 22.49 -43.16 51.78
C LEU A 29 21.58 -42.48 50.74
N GLU A 30 20.30 -42.48 51.00
CA GLU A 30 19.34 -41.75 50.14
C GLU A 30 18.15 -41.23 50.98
N GLY A 31 17.74 -40.00 50.67
CA GLY A 31 16.57 -39.45 51.34
C GLY A 31 16.37 -37.96 51.07
N ALA A 32 15.20 -37.46 51.44
CA ALA A 32 14.94 -36.01 51.41
C ALA A 32 15.71 -35.31 52.56
N SER A 33 16.12 -34.09 52.33
CA SER A 33 16.83 -33.27 53.32
C SER A 33 16.05 -33.21 54.66
N GLY A 34 16.77 -33.46 55.75
CA GLY A 34 16.21 -33.53 57.10
C GLY A 34 15.58 -34.87 57.49
N LYS A 35 15.58 -35.86 56.64
CA LYS A 35 15.12 -37.23 57.00
C LYS A 35 16.23 -38.00 57.75
N PRO A 36 15.83 -38.89 58.70
CA PRO A 36 16.81 -39.66 59.48
C PRO A 36 17.79 -40.48 58.64
N SER A 37 17.35 -40.94 57.44
CA SER A 37 18.18 -41.75 56.53
C SER A 37 19.46 -41.06 56.03
N ILE A 38 19.49 -39.71 56.07
CA ILE A 38 20.62 -38.90 55.61
C ILE A 38 21.07 -37.86 56.63
N THR A 39 20.44 -37.82 57.81
CA THR A 39 20.77 -36.88 58.88
C THR A 39 21.44 -37.63 60.03
N ARG A 40 22.72 -37.33 60.30
CA ARG A 40 23.51 -37.98 61.29
C ARG A 40 23.58 -39.51 61.09
N ALA A 41 23.64 -39.98 59.86
CA ALA A 41 23.76 -41.35 59.52
C ALA A 41 25.23 -41.84 59.91
N GLU A 42 25.35 -42.97 60.60
CA GLU A 42 26.63 -43.61 60.84
C GLU A 42 27.13 -44.28 59.55
N VAL A 43 28.35 -43.97 59.15
CA VAL A 43 28.86 -44.34 57.81
C VAL A 43 30.30 -44.87 57.92
N PRO A 44 30.77 -45.77 57.04
CA PRO A 44 32.13 -46.18 56.92
C PRO A 44 33.08 -45.01 56.62
N THR A 45 34.32 -45.12 57.09
CA THR A 45 35.40 -44.20 56.68
C THR A 45 35.78 -44.40 55.20
N GLY A 46 36.34 -43.40 54.58
CA GLY A 46 36.78 -43.47 53.17
C GLY A 46 36.20 -42.42 52.25
N ALA A 47 36.31 -42.66 50.96
CA ALA A 47 35.87 -41.76 49.92
C ALA A 47 34.38 -41.97 49.65
N TRP A 48 33.59 -40.85 49.70
CA TRP A 48 32.20 -40.82 49.46
C TRP A 48 31.90 -39.95 48.19
N THR A 49 30.93 -40.38 47.37
CA THR A 49 30.43 -39.61 46.26
C THR A 49 29.02 -39.09 46.59
N LEU A 50 28.86 -37.79 46.56
CA LEU A 50 27.58 -37.12 46.82
C LEU A 50 26.75 -37.01 45.54
N SER A 51 25.48 -37.23 45.66
CA SER A 51 24.53 -37.10 44.54
C SER A 51 23.27 -36.38 44.97
N SER A 52 22.55 -35.83 44.03
CA SER A 52 21.23 -35.26 44.24
C SER A 52 20.40 -35.35 42.96
N ALA A 53 19.10 -35.53 43.11
CA ALA A 53 18.20 -35.59 41.99
C ALA A 53 18.15 -34.26 41.21
N GLU A 54 17.94 -34.34 39.90
CA GLU A 54 17.62 -33.16 39.09
C GLU A 54 16.27 -32.61 39.49
N LEU A 55 16.13 -31.30 39.47
CA LEU A 55 14.91 -30.62 39.79
C LEU A 55 14.54 -29.69 38.62
N GLY A 56 13.46 -30.04 37.90
CA GLY A 56 13.02 -29.29 36.70
C GLY A 56 12.79 -27.82 37.02
N GLY A 57 13.35 -26.95 36.19
CA GLY A 57 13.27 -25.50 36.36
C GLY A 57 14.22 -24.90 37.40
N TYR A 58 15.12 -25.73 37.99
CA TYR A 58 16.13 -25.30 38.94
C TYR A 58 17.52 -25.62 38.44
N GLN A 59 18.46 -24.75 38.74
CA GLN A 59 19.89 -24.98 38.54
C GLN A 59 20.49 -25.43 39.85
N ARG A 60 21.20 -26.57 39.82
CA ARG A 60 21.96 -27.08 40.94
C ARG A 60 23.33 -26.38 41.04
N GLY A 61 23.67 -25.88 42.21
CA GLY A 61 25.00 -25.42 42.53
C GLY A 61 25.96 -26.59 42.90
N GLU A 62 27.15 -26.26 43.31
CA GLU A 62 28.11 -27.23 43.77
C GLU A 62 27.81 -27.64 45.22
N TRP A 63 28.20 -28.86 45.57
CA TRP A 63 28.24 -29.30 46.97
C TRP A 63 29.28 -28.51 47.75
N SER A 64 28.94 -28.15 48.98
CA SER A 64 29.84 -27.55 49.95
C SER A 64 29.75 -28.37 51.23
N CYS A 65 30.87 -28.96 51.65
CA CYS A 65 30.93 -29.77 52.84
C CYS A 65 31.86 -29.14 53.88
N THR A 66 31.44 -29.20 55.14
CA THR A 66 32.23 -28.88 56.31
C THR A 66 32.47 -30.17 57.08
N THR A 67 33.71 -30.58 57.22
CA THR A 67 34.09 -31.76 58.02
C THR A 67 34.75 -31.30 59.28
N THR A 68 34.20 -31.73 60.40
CA THR A 68 34.71 -31.50 61.75
C THR A 68 35.43 -32.80 62.22
N PRO A 69 36.71 -32.75 62.46
CA PRO A 69 37.49 -33.95 62.95
C PRO A 69 37.04 -34.35 64.36
N HIS A 70 37.20 -35.64 64.71
CA HIS A 70 37.00 -36.13 66.06
C HIS A 70 37.84 -35.36 67.05
N ALA A 71 37.37 -35.24 68.30
CA ALA A 71 38.06 -34.47 69.38
C ALA A 71 39.50 -34.98 69.67
N ASP A 72 39.75 -36.27 69.50
CA ASP A 72 41.06 -36.88 69.71
C ASP A 72 41.94 -36.94 68.47
N SER A 73 41.48 -36.40 67.33
CA SER A 73 42.28 -36.33 66.10
C SER A 73 43.49 -35.43 66.26
N THR A 74 44.62 -35.83 65.70
CA THR A 74 45.84 -35.00 65.63
C THR A 74 45.67 -33.76 64.74
N ASP A 75 44.76 -33.82 63.76
CA ASP A 75 44.40 -32.71 62.95
C ASP A 75 43.00 -32.19 63.39
N LYS A 76 43.01 -31.08 64.15
CA LYS A 76 41.79 -30.45 64.70
C LYS A 76 41.20 -29.40 63.78
N ALA A 77 41.72 -29.21 62.57
CA ALA A 77 41.26 -28.20 61.68
C ALA A 77 39.94 -28.60 60.97
N VAL A 78 38.94 -27.78 61.09
CA VAL A 78 37.70 -27.93 60.31
C VAL A 78 38.01 -27.75 58.84
N LYS A 79 37.69 -28.74 58.02
CA LYS A 79 37.98 -28.78 56.59
C LYS A 79 36.76 -28.35 55.82
N GLN A 80 37.00 -27.50 54.83
CA GLN A 80 35.99 -27.12 53.84
C GLN A 80 36.31 -27.80 52.50
N SER A 81 35.34 -28.41 51.87
CA SER A 81 35.48 -28.98 50.54
C SER A 81 34.33 -28.61 49.65
N SER A 82 34.58 -28.52 48.35
CA SER A 82 33.56 -28.31 47.32
C SER A 82 33.60 -29.44 46.29
N GLY A 83 32.49 -29.60 45.57
CA GLY A 83 32.32 -30.71 44.63
C GLY A 83 31.66 -31.93 45.26
N ASN A 84 31.45 -32.97 44.48
CA ASN A 84 30.70 -34.17 44.89
C ASN A 84 31.52 -35.26 45.57
N ALA A 85 32.79 -35.01 45.81
CA ALA A 85 33.70 -35.99 46.51
C ALA A 85 33.95 -35.52 47.94
N LEU A 86 33.85 -36.47 48.90
CA LEU A 86 34.05 -36.22 50.30
C LEU A 86 34.90 -37.40 50.85
N SER A 87 35.92 -37.14 51.68
CA SER A 87 36.69 -38.16 52.38
C SER A 87 36.45 -38.00 53.88
N LEU A 88 36.12 -39.13 54.54
CA LEU A 88 35.85 -39.18 55.97
C LEU A 88 36.85 -40.08 56.64
N ALA A 89 37.50 -39.60 57.71
CA ALA A 89 38.33 -40.38 58.62
C ALA A 89 37.48 -40.88 59.80
N GLU A 90 38.06 -41.70 60.62
CA GLU A 90 37.43 -42.26 61.82
C GLU A 90 37.02 -41.13 62.79
N GLY A 91 35.72 -41.11 63.14
CA GLY A 91 35.12 -40.12 64.04
C GLY A 91 34.87 -38.74 63.42
N ASP A 92 35.13 -38.56 62.15
CA ASP A 92 34.76 -37.29 61.43
C ASP A 92 33.26 -37.11 61.37
N GLU A 93 32.76 -35.85 61.57
CA GLU A 93 31.41 -35.44 61.31
C GLU A 93 31.36 -34.45 60.10
N ALA A 94 30.63 -34.79 59.07
CA ALA A 94 30.52 -33.95 57.89
C ALA A 94 29.10 -33.47 57.69
N VAL A 95 28.95 -32.16 57.35
CA VAL A 95 27.72 -31.57 56.90
C VAL A 95 27.92 -31.07 55.49
N CYS A 96 27.19 -31.67 54.54
CA CYS A 96 27.24 -31.34 53.14
C CYS A 96 25.95 -30.66 52.69
N THR A 97 26.06 -29.54 51.98
CA THR A 97 24.96 -28.76 51.49
C THR A 97 25.05 -28.55 49.99
N VAL A 98 23.98 -28.76 49.28
CA VAL A 98 23.82 -28.36 47.87
C VAL A 98 22.69 -27.36 47.74
N ARG A 99 22.93 -26.33 46.96
CA ARG A 99 21.92 -25.26 46.73
C ARG A 99 21.29 -25.43 45.38
N TYR A 100 20.00 -25.16 45.32
CA TYR A 100 19.22 -25.07 44.08
C TYR A 100 18.61 -23.69 43.98
N GLU A 101 18.70 -23.09 42.80
CA GLU A 101 18.07 -21.81 42.51
C GLU A 101 17.17 -22.00 41.28
N ASP A 102 15.93 -21.46 41.35
CA ASP A 102 15.01 -21.47 40.22
C ASP A 102 15.53 -20.57 39.10
N VAL A 103 15.34 -21.00 37.86
CA VAL A 103 15.83 -20.33 36.67
C VAL A 103 14.72 -19.44 36.14
N ALA A 104 15.05 -18.19 35.77
CA ALA A 104 14.11 -17.29 35.09
C ALA A 104 13.63 -17.91 33.79
N PRO A 105 12.32 -17.78 33.46
CA PRO A 105 11.85 -18.17 32.14
C PRO A 105 12.45 -17.25 31.07
N ARG A 106 12.52 -17.77 29.84
CA ARG A 106 13.03 -17.03 28.67
C ARG A 106 12.01 -16.92 27.57
N LEU A 107 11.92 -15.72 26.98
CA LEU A 107 11.00 -15.43 25.90
C LEU A 107 11.77 -15.01 24.64
N THR A 108 11.36 -15.57 23.50
CA THR A 108 11.82 -15.16 22.18
C THR A 108 10.60 -14.79 21.33
N LEU A 109 10.62 -13.59 20.75
CA LEU A 109 9.62 -13.14 19.79
C LEU A 109 10.21 -13.18 18.39
N VAL A 110 9.47 -13.76 17.45
CA VAL A 110 9.86 -13.95 16.05
C VAL A 110 8.81 -13.37 15.13
N GLY A 111 9.20 -12.49 14.22
CA GLY A 111 8.40 -12.04 13.10
C GLY A 111 8.85 -12.74 11.83
N GLU A 112 7.93 -13.32 11.08
CA GLU A 112 8.16 -13.88 9.75
C GLU A 112 7.38 -13.08 8.72
N VAL A 113 8.03 -12.70 7.61
CA VAL A 113 7.39 -11.94 6.52
C VAL A 113 7.47 -12.73 5.23
N SER A 114 6.33 -12.90 4.56
CA SER A 114 6.20 -13.57 3.27
C SER A 114 5.76 -12.59 2.20
N ASN A 115 6.52 -12.50 1.09
CA ASN A 115 6.31 -11.58 -0.02
C ASN A 115 5.89 -12.34 -1.29
N ARG A 116 4.64 -12.81 -1.36
CA ARG A 116 4.12 -13.60 -2.49
C ARG A 116 3.51 -12.74 -3.60
N HIS A 117 3.14 -11.49 -3.27
CA HIS A 117 2.48 -10.55 -4.18
C HIS A 117 3.37 -9.34 -4.50
N GLY A 118 4.72 -9.52 -4.41
CA GLY A 118 5.70 -8.50 -4.78
C GLY A 118 6.00 -7.46 -3.70
N GLY A 119 5.54 -7.66 -2.47
CA GLY A 119 5.96 -6.90 -1.30
C GLY A 119 7.47 -7.01 -1.08
N LYS A 120 8.07 -6.05 -0.37
CA LYS A 120 9.52 -5.97 -0.13
C LYS A 120 9.88 -5.84 1.34
N ALA A 121 8.89 -5.89 2.23
CA ALA A 121 9.15 -5.79 3.66
C ALA A 121 9.87 -7.05 4.19
N SER A 122 10.57 -6.87 5.28
CA SER A 122 11.31 -7.90 5.99
C SER A 122 10.89 -7.96 7.47
N ALA A 123 11.34 -8.96 8.18
CA ALA A 123 11.07 -9.09 9.61
C ALA A 123 11.62 -7.92 10.46
N SER A 124 12.62 -7.17 9.93
CA SER A 124 13.16 -5.98 10.60
C SER A 124 12.25 -4.75 10.52
N ASP A 125 11.22 -4.77 9.65
CA ASP A 125 10.25 -3.67 9.53
C ASP A 125 9.09 -3.79 10.53
N VAL A 126 9.08 -4.87 11.32
CA VAL A 126 8.06 -5.16 12.33
C VAL A 126 8.66 -5.04 13.73
N THR A 127 8.06 -4.23 14.58
CA THR A 127 8.35 -4.20 16.01
C THR A 127 7.46 -5.20 16.72
N LEU A 128 8.10 -6.11 17.46
CA LEU A 128 7.46 -7.14 18.27
C LEU A 128 7.47 -6.69 19.74
N GLN A 129 6.42 -7.00 20.48
CA GLN A 129 6.29 -6.61 21.86
C GLN A 129 5.61 -7.70 22.70
N ALA A 130 6.09 -7.89 23.90
CA ALA A 130 5.41 -8.64 24.96
C ALA A 130 5.32 -7.75 26.20
N SER A 131 4.19 -7.74 26.88
CA SER A 131 3.95 -6.96 28.09
C SER A 131 3.36 -7.83 29.21
N GLN A 132 3.77 -7.56 30.42
CA GLN A 132 3.18 -8.15 31.62
C GLN A 132 2.74 -7.02 32.55
N ASP A 133 1.47 -7.03 32.90
CA ASP A 133 0.90 -6.06 33.84
C ASP A 133 1.04 -6.56 35.28
N HIS A 134 1.43 -5.66 36.16
CA HIS A 134 1.59 -5.94 37.59
C HIS A 134 0.51 -5.25 38.42
N ALA A 135 0.24 -5.82 39.62
CA ALA A 135 -0.59 -5.19 40.60
C ALA A 135 -0.03 -3.77 40.96
N GLY A 136 -0.84 -2.74 40.76
CA GLY A 136 -0.41 -1.34 40.98
C GLY A 136 -0.23 -0.53 39.70
N GLY A 137 -0.56 -1.08 38.52
CA GLY A 137 -0.61 -0.36 37.24
C GLY A 137 0.74 -0.13 36.55
N THR A 138 1.77 -0.86 36.96
CA THR A 138 3.07 -0.90 36.28
C THR A 138 3.13 -2.07 35.32
N SER A 139 3.81 -1.91 34.18
CA SER A 139 4.01 -2.97 33.20
C SER A 139 5.49 -3.20 32.93
N THR A 140 5.87 -4.45 32.77
CA THR A 140 7.18 -4.81 32.22
C THR A 140 7.02 -5.09 30.73
N ASN A 141 7.93 -4.56 29.90
CA ASN A 141 7.87 -4.69 28.46
C ASN A 141 9.17 -5.27 27.91
N VAL A 142 9.00 -6.19 26.93
CA VAL A 142 10.03 -6.70 26.04
C VAL A 142 9.67 -6.20 24.63
N SER A 143 10.54 -5.47 23.97
CA SER A 143 10.23 -4.91 22.64
C SER A 143 11.46 -4.83 21.75
N GLY A 144 11.28 -5.11 20.46
CA GLY A 144 12.35 -5.03 19.46
C GLY A 144 11.96 -5.66 18.13
N ILE A 145 12.88 -5.59 17.17
CA ILE A 145 12.73 -6.27 15.87
C ILE A 145 13.14 -7.75 15.99
N SER A 146 12.58 -8.59 15.13
CA SER A 146 12.89 -10.02 15.08
C SER A 146 14.42 -10.26 14.93
N GLY A 147 14.95 -11.18 15.71
CA GLY A 147 16.38 -11.52 15.73
C GLY A 147 17.28 -10.60 16.55
N SER A 148 16.75 -9.48 17.07
CA SER A 148 17.52 -8.62 17.97
C SER A 148 17.65 -9.24 19.37
N LYS A 149 18.72 -8.88 20.09
CA LYS A 149 18.92 -9.31 21.49
C LYS A 149 17.78 -8.87 22.43
N ALA A 150 17.08 -7.78 22.07
CA ALA A 150 15.99 -7.25 22.88
C ALA A 150 14.75 -8.17 22.92
N VAL A 151 14.62 -9.10 21.99
CA VAL A 151 13.48 -10.04 21.86
C VAL A 151 13.92 -11.51 21.71
N THR A 152 15.21 -11.81 21.85
CA THR A 152 15.74 -13.16 21.68
C THR A 152 16.32 -13.67 22.97
N GLN A 153 15.76 -14.77 23.51
CA GLN A 153 16.20 -15.41 24.75
C GLN A 153 16.22 -14.44 25.95
N VAL A 154 15.27 -13.51 25.99
CA VAL A 154 15.17 -12.51 27.06
C VAL A 154 14.70 -13.19 28.33
N GLU A 155 15.41 -12.99 29.44
CA GLU A 155 14.94 -13.40 30.77
C GLU A 155 13.75 -12.53 31.18
N VAL A 156 12.66 -13.18 31.55
CA VAL A 156 11.40 -12.52 31.89
C VAL A 156 10.87 -13.04 33.23
N ALA A 157 9.96 -12.32 33.84
CA ALA A 157 9.27 -12.79 35.04
C ALA A 157 8.30 -13.94 34.68
N HIS A 158 8.06 -14.84 35.66
CA HIS A 158 6.99 -15.83 35.50
C HIS A 158 5.62 -15.17 35.44
N GLY A 159 4.66 -15.83 34.81
CA GLY A 159 3.28 -15.33 34.66
C GLY A 159 2.84 -15.20 33.23
N GLU A 160 1.74 -14.52 33.02
CA GLU A 160 1.14 -14.29 31.71
C GLU A 160 1.76 -13.05 31.03
N TRP A 161 2.13 -13.19 29.78
CA TRP A 161 2.64 -12.16 28.90
C TRP A 161 1.69 -11.94 27.73
N THR A 162 1.24 -10.71 27.52
CA THR A 162 0.42 -10.31 26.37
C THR A 162 1.32 -9.93 25.21
N LEU A 163 1.03 -10.48 24.02
CA LEU A 163 1.83 -10.32 22.80
C LEU A 163 1.18 -9.33 21.85
N SER A 164 1.96 -8.46 21.26
CA SER A 164 1.54 -7.52 20.24
C SER A 164 2.64 -7.28 19.21
N SER A 165 2.29 -6.67 18.08
CA SER A 165 3.23 -6.27 17.06
C SER A 165 2.75 -5.03 16.32
N SER A 166 3.69 -4.29 15.70
CA SER A 166 3.32 -3.14 14.87
C SER A 166 2.59 -3.58 13.62
N ALA A 167 1.66 -2.74 13.13
CA ALA A 167 1.08 -2.92 11.80
C ALA A 167 2.15 -2.75 10.72
N LEU A 168 2.04 -3.53 9.65
CA LEU A 168 2.87 -3.43 8.46
C LEU A 168 1.98 -3.10 7.26
N ILE A 169 2.18 -1.91 6.69
CA ILE A 169 1.33 -1.39 5.60
C ILE A 169 1.42 -2.32 4.38
N GLY A 170 0.27 -2.71 3.84
CA GLY A 170 0.17 -3.62 2.70
C GLY A 170 0.32 -5.10 3.06
N TYR A 171 0.36 -5.43 4.35
CA TYR A 171 0.45 -6.79 4.86
C TYR A 171 -0.68 -7.08 5.84
N ARG A 172 -1.10 -8.32 5.89
CA ARG A 172 -1.94 -8.86 6.95
C ARG A 172 -1.09 -9.79 7.81
N HIS A 173 -1.35 -9.84 9.09
CA HIS A 173 -0.74 -10.83 9.98
C HIS A 173 -1.78 -11.86 10.45
N GLY A 174 -1.29 -13.04 10.77
CA GLY A 174 -2.05 -14.06 11.47
C GLY A 174 -2.00 -13.85 12.99
N ASP A 175 -2.46 -14.85 13.71
CA ASP A 175 -2.35 -14.90 15.18
C ASP A 175 -0.94 -15.33 15.60
N TRP A 176 -0.55 -14.95 16.81
CA TRP A 176 0.66 -15.45 17.43
C TRP A 176 0.61 -16.97 17.66
N GLN A 177 1.72 -17.63 17.46
CA GLN A 177 1.91 -19.05 17.72
C GLN A 177 3.09 -19.25 18.67
N CYS A 178 2.82 -19.70 19.90
CA CYS A 178 3.82 -19.88 20.94
C CYS A 178 4.07 -21.37 21.20
N ALA A 179 5.32 -21.79 21.11
CA ALA A 179 5.82 -23.09 21.54
C ALA A 179 6.62 -22.91 22.83
N ILE A 180 6.32 -23.71 23.86
CA ILE A 180 7.02 -23.74 25.13
C ILE A 180 7.87 -25.01 25.17
N ASP A 181 9.16 -24.89 25.50
CA ASP A 181 10.12 -25.98 25.63
C ASP A 181 10.17 -26.91 24.40
N GLY A 182 10.01 -26.33 23.20
CA GLY A 182 9.99 -27.08 21.94
C GLY A 182 8.73 -27.93 21.71
N GLY A 183 7.71 -27.78 22.55
CA GLY A 183 6.43 -28.48 22.40
C GLY A 183 5.57 -27.94 21.26
N SER A 184 4.35 -28.44 21.14
CA SER A 184 3.39 -28.01 20.12
C SER A 184 3.02 -26.53 20.31
N ALA A 185 3.02 -25.79 19.20
CA ALA A 185 2.62 -24.39 19.19
C ALA A 185 1.13 -24.22 19.52
N ARG A 186 0.81 -23.23 20.33
CA ARG A 186 -0.54 -22.79 20.68
C ARG A 186 -0.79 -21.41 20.08
N THR A 187 -1.98 -21.24 19.52
CA THR A 187 -2.41 -19.96 18.93
C THR A 187 -3.04 -19.08 20.01
N GLY A 188 -2.68 -17.81 20.03
CA GLY A 188 -3.24 -16.81 20.94
C GLY A 188 -2.33 -15.60 21.08
N ASN A 189 -2.84 -14.54 21.64
CA ASN A 189 -2.11 -13.30 21.87
C ASN A 189 -1.52 -13.20 23.29
N SER A 190 -1.43 -14.31 24.02
CA SER A 190 -0.74 -14.39 25.31
C SER A 190 -0.01 -15.71 25.48
N VAL A 191 0.98 -15.73 26.36
CA VAL A 191 1.74 -16.90 26.77
C VAL A 191 2.00 -16.84 28.28
N THR A 192 1.71 -17.94 29.00
CA THR A 192 2.02 -18.06 30.41
C THR A 192 3.30 -18.87 30.58
N LEU A 193 4.25 -18.32 31.33
CA LEU A 193 5.57 -18.92 31.58
C LEU A 193 5.74 -19.19 33.07
N THR A 194 6.31 -20.35 33.38
CA THR A 194 6.81 -20.70 34.73
C THR A 194 8.33 -20.74 34.73
N HIS A 195 8.93 -20.77 35.91
CA HIS A 195 10.39 -20.83 36.09
C HIS A 195 11.01 -21.96 35.26
N GLY A 196 12.14 -21.68 34.63
CA GLY A 196 12.90 -22.60 33.79
C GLY A 196 12.37 -22.81 32.38
N GLN A 197 11.17 -22.35 32.05
CA GLN A 197 10.59 -22.53 30.72
C GLN A 197 11.18 -21.58 29.69
N GLN A 198 11.19 -22.03 28.43
CA GLN A 198 11.58 -21.25 27.28
C GLN A 198 10.44 -21.22 26.26
N ALA A 199 9.98 -20.01 25.90
CA ALA A 199 8.99 -19.86 24.85
C ALA A 199 9.56 -19.21 23.61
N VAL A 200 9.11 -19.70 22.45
CA VAL A 200 9.29 -19.06 21.15
C VAL A 200 7.91 -18.74 20.59
N CYS A 201 7.62 -17.45 20.47
CA CYS A 201 6.36 -16.93 19.95
C CYS A 201 6.59 -16.31 18.58
N THR A 202 5.89 -16.81 17.56
CA THR A 202 6.04 -16.40 16.17
C THR A 202 4.75 -15.74 15.67
N ILE A 203 4.88 -14.61 14.98
CA ILE A 203 3.80 -13.96 14.22
C ILE A 203 4.20 -13.91 12.74
N ARG A 204 3.26 -14.23 11.85
CA ARG A 204 3.48 -14.27 10.40
C ARG A 204 2.72 -13.17 9.70
N TYR A 205 3.41 -12.50 8.79
CA TYR A 205 2.90 -11.48 7.90
C TYR A 205 2.92 -11.98 6.47
N GLU A 206 1.85 -11.72 5.73
CA GLU A 206 1.76 -11.98 4.29
C GLU A 206 1.37 -10.69 3.57
N ASP A 207 2.08 -10.38 2.48
CA ASP A 207 1.74 -9.24 1.64
C ASP A 207 0.37 -9.44 0.97
N MET A 208 -0.40 -8.37 0.86
CA MET A 208 -1.70 -8.37 0.18
C MET A 208 -1.50 -8.00 -1.29
N PRO A 209 -2.24 -8.64 -2.21
CA PRO A 209 -2.23 -8.25 -3.61
C PRO A 209 -2.75 -6.83 -3.78
N ALA A 210 -2.11 -6.04 -4.63
CA ALA A 210 -2.63 -4.75 -5.07
C ALA A 210 -3.63 -4.94 -6.22
N GLN A 211 -4.54 -3.97 -6.43
CA GLN A 211 -5.50 -3.97 -7.53
C GLN A 211 -5.48 -2.64 -8.26
N LEU A 212 -5.65 -2.70 -9.59
CA LEU A 212 -5.73 -1.54 -10.46
C LEU A 212 -6.99 -1.62 -11.32
N THR A 213 -7.72 -0.49 -11.37
CA THR A 213 -8.84 -0.26 -12.28
C THR A 213 -8.55 0.99 -13.11
N LEU A 214 -8.74 0.89 -14.43
CA LEU A 214 -8.66 2.02 -15.34
C LEU A 214 -10.07 2.34 -15.87
N VAL A 215 -10.43 3.63 -15.88
CA VAL A 215 -11.76 4.10 -16.28
C VAL A 215 -11.63 5.24 -17.28
N ASN A 216 -12.39 5.16 -18.36
CA ASN A 216 -12.66 6.29 -19.26
C ASN A 216 -14.03 6.91 -18.96
N ILE A 217 -14.08 8.23 -18.93
CA ILE A 217 -15.30 9.00 -19.00
C ILE A 217 -15.29 9.73 -20.35
N VAL A 218 -16.39 9.72 -21.08
CA VAL A 218 -16.54 10.43 -22.35
C VAL A 218 -17.67 11.42 -22.26
N THR A 219 -17.37 12.68 -22.57
CA THR A 219 -18.31 13.80 -22.53
C THR A 219 -18.50 14.34 -23.93
N ASN A 220 -19.70 14.15 -24.49
CA ASN A 220 -20.11 14.59 -25.84
C ASN A 220 -21.01 15.84 -25.75
N GLN A 221 -20.45 17.04 -25.84
CA GLN A 221 -21.16 18.32 -25.77
C GLN A 221 -21.19 19.04 -27.12
N ASN A 222 -20.32 18.67 -28.05
CA ASN A 222 -20.10 19.38 -29.31
C ASN A 222 -20.51 18.58 -30.55
N GLY A 223 -21.32 17.52 -30.35
CA GLY A 223 -21.96 16.79 -31.44
C GLY A 223 -21.26 15.47 -31.84
N HIS A 224 -20.22 15.08 -31.16
CA HIS A 224 -19.60 13.76 -31.34
C HIS A 224 -20.33 12.70 -30.56
N THR A 225 -20.06 11.41 -30.87
CA THR A 225 -20.81 10.26 -30.35
C THR A 225 -19.92 9.10 -29.89
N ALA A 226 -18.59 9.33 -29.71
CA ALA A 226 -17.72 8.30 -29.24
C ALA A 226 -18.10 7.86 -27.82
N LYS A 227 -17.81 6.61 -27.51
CA LYS A 227 -18.08 5.97 -26.24
C LYS A 227 -16.77 5.61 -25.53
N ALA A 228 -16.84 5.27 -24.24
CA ALA A 228 -15.69 4.90 -23.44
C ALA A 228 -14.88 3.72 -24.04
N GLU A 229 -15.55 2.81 -24.74
CA GLU A 229 -14.94 1.67 -25.43
C GLU A 229 -14.08 2.05 -26.66
N ASP A 230 -14.27 3.26 -27.22
CA ASP A 230 -13.49 3.75 -28.36
C ASP A 230 -12.09 4.27 -27.96
N PHE A 231 -11.82 4.36 -26.66
CA PHE A 231 -10.56 4.85 -26.10
C PHE A 231 -9.87 3.73 -25.32
N PRO A 232 -9.02 2.91 -25.95
CA PRO A 232 -8.27 1.87 -25.26
C PRO A 232 -7.40 2.42 -24.13
N LEU A 233 -7.38 1.72 -23.01
CA LEU A 233 -6.62 2.06 -21.81
C LEU A 233 -5.47 1.08 -21.64
N SER A 234 -4.33 1.57 -21.19
CA SER A 234 -3.22 0.71 -20.83
C SER A 234 -2.43 1.24 -19.63
N ALA A 235 -1.83 0.31 -18.89
CA ALA A 235 -0.86 0.59 -17.85
C ALA A 235 0.37 -0.30 -18.07
N GLN A 236 1.51 0.32 -18.34
CA GLN A 236 2.78 -0.38 -18.53
C GLN A 236 3.57 -0.40 -17.23
N GLY A 237 3.86 -1.59 -16.71
CA GLY A 237 4.52 -1.77 -15.42
C GLY A 237 4.80 -3.25 -15.11
N PRO A 238 5.02 -3.61 -13.84
CA PRO A 238 5.32 -4.99 -13.43
C PRO A 238 4.26 -6.01 -13.85
N THR A 239 2.98 -5.61 -13.88
CA THR A 239 1.87 -6.39 -14.44
C THR A 239 1.16 -5.50 -15.47
N PRO A 240 1.48 -5.61 -16.76
CA PRO A 240 0.89 -4.74 -17.77
C PRO A 240 -0.60 -5.03 -17.96
N LEU A 241 -1.39 -3.96 -18.11
CA LEU A 241 -2.82 -4.00 -18.41
C LEU A 241 -3.08 -3.37 -19.76
N ASN A 242 -4.09 -3.90 -20.47
CA ASN A 242 -4.60 -3.31 -21.71
C ASN A 242 -6.06 -3.73 -21.90
N GLY A 243 -6.93 -2.79 -22.23
CA GLY A 243 -8.34 -3.07 -22.48
C GLY A 243 -9.22 -1.83 -22.58
N GLN A 244 -10.50 -2.07 -22.73
CA GLN A 244 -11.53 -1.04 -22.75
C GLN A 244 -12.08 -0.81 -21.34
N SER A 245 -12.50 0.41 -21.06
CA SER A 245 -13.16 0.75 -19.79
C SER A 245 -14.33 -0.21 -19.51
N GLY A 246 -14.39 -0.73 -18.28
CA GLY A 246 -15.39 -1.71 -17.84
C GLY A 246 -15.09 -3.16 -18.20
N SER A 247 -14.05 -3.45 -19.02
CA SER A 247 -13.65 -4.83 -19.28
C SER A 247 -12.90 -5.44 -18.09
N ALA A 248 -12.96 -6.76 -17.93
CA ALA A 248 -12.24 -7.48 -16.88
C ALA A 248 -10.71 -7.33 -16.96
N SER A 249 -10.17 -6.99 -18.12
CA SER A 249 -8.73 -6.80 -18.32
C SER A 249 -8.17 -5.50 -17.73
N VAL A 250 -9.04 -4.56 -17.36
CA VAL A 250 -8.65 -3.27 -16.74
C VAL A 250 -9.48 -2.93 -15.50
N THR A 251 -10.36 -3.84 -15.03
CA THR A 251 -11.23 -3.59 -13.87
C THR A 251 -10.89 -4.55 -12.72
N GLY A 252 -10.43 -4.02 -11.60
CA GLY A 252 -10.09 -4.80 -10.40
C GLY A 252 -8.98 -5.83 -10.63
N VAL A 253 -8.07 -5.56 -11.57
CA VAL A 253 -7.00 -6.49 -11.93
C VAL A 253 -5.98 -6.57 -10.80
N GLY A 254 -5.68 -7.78 -10.32
CA GLY A 254 -4.57 -8.01 -9.39
C GLY A 254 -3.23 -7.69 -10.04
N VAL A 255 -2.47 -6.78 -9.41
CA VAL A 255 -1.20 -6.29 -9.95
C VAL A 255 -0.08 -6.38 -8.92
N LEU A 256 1.15 -6.51 -9.40
CA LEU A 256 2.33 -6.40 -8.54
C LEU A 256 2.58 -4.93 -8.16
N PRO A 257 3.07 -4.65 -6.95
CA PRO A 257 3.47 -3.31 -6.55
C PRO A 257 4.58 -2.75 -7.45
N GLY A 258 4.54 -1.46 -7.72
CA GLY A 258 5.54 -0.80 -8.56
C GLY A 258 5.01 0.41 -9.30
N ALA A 259 5.81 0.91 -10.26
CA ALA A 259 5.44 2.04 -11.10
C ALA A 259 4.75 1.57 -12.38
N TYR A 260 3.66 2.26 -12.74
CA TYR A 260 2.86 2.00 -13.94
C TYR A 260 2.74 3.28 -14.74
N THR A 261 3.12 3.25 -16.02
CA THR A 261 2.87 4.36 -16.94
C THR A 261 1.48 4.18 -17.55
N LEU A 262 0.57 5.09 -17.24
CA LEU A 262 -0.81 5.10 -17.73
C LEU A 262 -0.87 5.74 -19.12
N ARG A 263 -1.64 5.13 -20.02
CA ARG A 263 -1.85 5.62 -21.38
C ARG A 263 -3.28 5.37 -21.84
N THR A 264 -3.72 6.20 -22.75
CA THR A 264 -4.94 6.03 -23.54
C THR A 264 -4.64 6.45 -24.98
N ASP A 265 -5.30 5.83 -25.94
CA ASP A 265 -5.28 6.30 -27.30
C ASP A 265 -6.32 7.43 -27.44
N ALA A 266 -5.93 8.54 -28.00
CA ALA A 266 -6.79 9.69 -28.21
C ALA A 266 -7.41 9.66 -29.60
N LEU A 267 -8.74 9.89 -29.70
CA LEU A 267 -9.37 10.21 -30.96
C LEU A 267 -9.08 11.68 -31.31
N PRO A 268 -8.84 12.00 -32.59
CA PRO A 268 -8.50 13.37 -33.02
C PRO A 268 -9.53 14.41 -32.61
N GLU A 269 -10.79 14.04 -32.46
CA GLU A 269 -11.91 14.91 -32.15
C GLU A 269 -12.08 15.20 -30.66
N TYR A 270 -11.30 14.51 -29.80
CA TYR A 270 -11.40 14.64 -28.35
C TYR A 270 -10.11 15.18 -27.74
N GLY A 271 -10.28 16.03 -26.76
CA GLY A 271 -9.22 16.39 -25.81
C GLY A 271 -9.31 15.51 -24.57
N SER A 272 -8.17 15.21 -23.96
CA SER A 272 -8.12 14.40 -22.72
C SER A 272 -7.72 15.27 -21.54
N THR A 273 -8.35 15.05 -20.38
CA THR A 273 -7.88 15.60 -19.12
C THR A 273 -6.59 14.86 -18.66
N PRO A 274 -5.83 15.40 -17.72
CA PRO A 274 -4.85 14.60 -17.00
C PRO A 274 -5.50 13.41 -16.28
N TRP A 275 -4.75 12.35 -16.07
CA TRP A 275 -5.18 11.23 -15.23
C TRP A 275 -5.44 11.68 -13.79
N SER A 276 -6.46 11.11 -13.17
CA SER A 276 -6.80 11.28 -11.76
C SER A 276 -6.97 9.91 -11.11
N CYS A 277 -6.26 9.66 -10.01
CA CYS A 277 -6.33 8.36 -9.33
C CYS A 277 -6.81 8.51 -7.88
N ASN A 278 -7.69 7.60 -7.46
CA ASN A 278 -8.04 7.40 -6.07
C ASN A 278 -7.21 6.23 -5.53
N GLY A 279 -6.23 6.52 -4.68
CA GLY A 279 -5.20 5.60 -4.21
C GLY A 279 -3.90 5.68 -5.03
N GLY A 280 -2.84 5.04 -4.52
CA GLY A 280 -1.50 5.13 -5.08
C GLY A 280 -0.89 6.53 -5.04
N GLN A 281 0.24 6.70 -5.69
CA GLN A 281 0.89 8.00 -5.89
C GLN A 281 1.04 8.27 -7.38
N LEU A 282 0.28 9.26 -7.88
CA LEU A 282 0.31 9.67 -9.28
C LEU A 282 1.18 10.91 -9.46
N ALA A 283 2.13 10.84 -10.41
CA ALA A 283 2.91 11.98 -10.89
C ALA A 283 2.84 11.99 -12.43
N ASP A 284 2.21 13.00 -12.98
CA ASP A 284 1.84 13.08 -14.41
C ASP A 284 1.03 11.87 -14.85
N SER A 285 1.61 10.94 -15.59
CA SER A 285 0.98 9.68 -16.01
C SER A 285 1.67 8.44 -15.42
N VAL A 286 2.54 8.63 -14.41
CA VAL A 286 3.21 7.53 -13.71
C VAL A 286 2.57 7.34 -12.35
N LEU A 287 1.92 6.19 -12.18
CA LEU A 287 1.27 5.75 -10.96
C LEU A 287 2.18 4.79 -10.21
N THR A 288 2.47 5.06 -8.95
CA THR A 288 3.15 4.11 -8.05
C THR A 288 2.14 3.44 -7.12
N ILE A 289 2.08 2.11 -7.14
CA ILE A 289 1.18 1.28 -6.34
C ILE A 289 1.99 0.47 -5.33
N ARG A 290 1.52 0.41 -4.07
CA ARG A 290 2.09 -0.42 -3.00
C ARG A 290 1.29 -1.70 -2.81
N SER A 291 1.87 -2.68 -2.10
CA SER A 291 1.15 -3.90 -1.69
C SER A 291 -0.15 -3.55 -0.96
N GLY A 292 -1.23 -4.25 -1.28
CA GLY A 292 -2.54 -4.09 -0.66
C GLY A 292 -3.32 -2.84 -1.06
N GLU A 293 -2.79 -1.97 -1.94
CA GLU A 293 -3.53 -0.81 -2.42
C GLU A 293 -4.53 -1.19 -3.51
N HIS A 294 -5.73 -0.64 -3.43
CA HIS A 294 -6.76 -0.73 -4.45
C HIS A 294 -6.90 0.63 -5.10
N VAL A 295 -6.46 0.74 -6.34
CA VAL A 295 -6.35 2.01 -7.06
C VAL A 295 -7.33 2.04 -8.23
N THR A 296 -8.07 3.14 -8.36
CA THR A 296 -8.87 3.44 -9.54
C THR A 296 -8.37 4.72 -10.17
N CYS A 297 -7.96 4.64 -11.43
CA CYS A 297 -7.51 5.78 -12.22
C CYS A 297 -8.52 6.10 -13.31
N THR A 298 -8.88 7.37 -13.41
CA THR A 298 -9.86 7.89 -14.37
C THR A 298 -9.20 8.92 -15.29
N ILE A 299 -9.56 8.87 -16.56
CA ILE A 299 -9.28 9.90 -17.54
C ILE A 299 -10.59 10.29 -18.22
N GLU A 300 -10.78 11.58 -18.51
CA GLU A 300 -11.94 12.07 -19.22
C GLU A 300 -11.54 12.53 -20.62
N HIS A 301 -12.34 12.15 -21.61
CA HIS A 301 -12.26 12.59 -22.99
C HIS A 301 -13.45 13.49 -23.30
N ILE A 302 -13.16 14.72 -23.74
CA ILE A 302 -14.18 15.75 -24.03
C ILE A 302 -14.08 16.10 -25.50
N ASP A 303 -15.20 16.02 -26.22
CA ASP A 303 -15.26 16.38 -27.62
C ASP A 303 -14.93 17.86 -27.84
N GLN A 304 -14.15 18.15 -28.87
CA GLN A 304 -13.66 19.51 -29.16
C GLN A 304 -14.65 20.27 -30.02
N PRO A 305 -14.93 21.56 -29.70
CA PRO A 305 -15.82 22.37 -30.49
C PRO A 305 -15.22 22.68 -31.87
N VAL A 306 -16.11 22.89 -32.84
CA VAL A 306 -15.81 23.47 -34.15
C VAL A 306 -16.08 24.98 -34.09
N SER A 307 -15.31 25.79 -34.78
CA SER A 307 -15.61 27.24 -34.83
C SER A 307 -15.73 27.77 -36.25
N LEU A 308 -16.67 28.74 -36.41
CA LEU A 308 -16.96 29.41 -37.67
C LEU A 308 -16.88 30.93 -37.51
N THR A 309 -16.18 31.57 -38.46
CA THR A 309 -16.15 33.04 -38.61
C THR A 309 -16.69 33.41 -39.98
N LEU A 310 -17.61 34.36 -39.99
CA LEU A 310 -18.10 34.97 -41.23
C LEU A 310 -17.60 36.41 -41.34
N ASP A 311 -17.12 36.78 -42.50
CA ASP A 311 -16.63 38.12 -42.83
C ASP A 311 -17.11 38.56 -44.22
N VAL A 312 -17.16 39.87 -44.47
CA VAL A 312 -17.57 40.43 -45.75
C VAL A 312 -16.56 41.49 -46.23
N ASP A 313 -16.29 41.50 -47.51
CA ASP A 313 -15.64 42.60 -48.20
C ASP A 313 -16.65 43.32 -49.06
N VAL A 314 -16.71 44.65 -48.92
CA VAL A 314 -17.63 45.54 -49.72
C VAL A 314 -16.76 46.34 -50.64
N VAL A 315 -17.07 46.26 -51.95
CA VAL A 315 -16.38 46.95 -53.03
C VAL A 315 -17.34 47.93 -53.67
N ASN A 316 -17.04 49.21 -53.50
CA ASN A 316 -17.86 50.36 -54.01
C ASN A 316 -17.14 51.06 -55.18
N GLU A 317 -17.27 50.50 -56.38
CA GLU A 317 -16.65 51.02 -57.62
C GLU A 317 -17.56 51.92 -58.42
N HIS A 318 -18.90 51.88 -58.19
CA HIS A 318 -19.92 52.52 -59.00
C HIS A 318 -20.78 53.47 -58.18
N GLY A 319 -20.25 53.98 -57.04
CA GLY A 319 -20.97 54.97 -56.23
C GLY A 319 -21.84 54.39 -55.12
N GLY A 320 -21.72 53.10 -54.84
CA GLY A 320 -22.29 52.47 -53.67
C GLY A 320 -21.67 53.02 -52.35
N THR A 321 -22.43 53.00 -51.24
CA THR A 321 -22.02 53.54 -49.94
C THR A 321 -22.13 52.56 -48.76
N ALA A 322 -22.51 51.30 -49.05
CA ALA A 322 -22.56 50.29 -47.98
C ALA A 322 -21.21 50.02 -47.30
N SER A 323 -21.20 49.85 -46.02
CA SER A 323 -20.03 49.48 -45.22
C SER A 323 -20.13 48.05 -44.70
N LYS A 324 -19.02 47.46 -44.26
CA LYS A 324 -19.02 46.12 -43.70
C LYS A 324 -19.87 46.00 -42.45
N GLU A 325 -19.98 47.09 -41.71
CA GLU A 325 -20.76 47.21 -40.47
C GLU A 325 -22.29 47.23 -40.74
N ASP A 326 -22.71 47.35 -42.00
CA ASP A 326 -24.13 47.32 -42.40
C ASP A 326 -24.59 45.94 -42.84
N ILE A 327 -23.67 45.02 -43.03
CA ILE A 327 -23.94 43.72 -43.63
C ILE A 327 -24.14 42.63 -42.60
N ALA A 328 -25.33 42.08 -42.52
CA ALA A 328 -25.65 40.87 -41.78
C ALA A 328 -25.24 39.62 -42.57
N LEU A 329 -24.61 38.69 -41.89
CA LEU A 329 -24.19 37.39 -42.40
C LEU A 329 -24.85 36.29 -41.59
N SER A 330 -25.18 35.18 -42.23
CA SER A 330 -25.67 33.99 -41.53
C SER A 330 -25.03 32.70 -42.06
N ALA A 331 -24.91 31.72 -41.19
CA ALA A 331 -24.65 30.33 -41.54
C ALA A 331 -25.68 29.47 -40.82
N THR A 332 -26.59 28.88 -41.61
CA THR A 332 -27.67 28.04 -41.06
C THR A 332 -27.28 26.59 -41.15
N ASN A 333 -27.26 25.91 -39.99
CA ASN A 333 -27.03 24.47 -39.97
C ASN A 333 -28.23 23.74 -40.58
N VAL A 334 -27.97 22.98 -41.64
CA VAL A 334 -29.04 22.33 -42.46
C VAL A 334 -29.78 21.25 -41.63
N ALA A 335 -29.06 20.54 -40.77
CA ALA A 335 -29.60 19.45 -39.96
C ALA A 335 -30.23 19.94 -38.63
N ASN A 336 -29.69 21.02 -38.07
CA ASN A 336 -30.12 21.59 -36.78
C ASN A 336 -30.11 23.12 -36.85
N PRO A 337 -31.23 23.78 -37.25
CA PRO A 337 -31.30 25.23 -37.34
C PRO A 337 -30.99 26.01 -36.06
N ASP A 338 -31.17 25.39 -34.89
CA ASP A 338 -30.83 25.99 -33.59
C ASP A 338 -29.31 26.18 -33.39
N ASP A 339 -28.49 25.43 -34.12
CA ASP A 339 -27.03 25.54 -34.12
C ASP A 339 -26.52 26.47 -35.25
N SER A 340 -27.29 27.51 -35.58
CA SER A 340 -26.95 28.48 -36.61
C SER A 340 -26.33 29.74 -36.02
N ILE A 341 -25.55 30.46 -36.82
CA ILE A 341 -24.99 31.75 -36.42
C ILE A 341 -25.52 32.86 -37.36
N SER A 342 -25.80 34.02 -36.81
CA SER A 342 -26.21 35.19 -37.57
C SER A 342 -25.78 36.45 -36.84
N GLY A 343 -25.34 37.46 -37.61
CA GLY A 343 -24.95 38.74 -37.07
C GLY A 343 -24.24 39.63 -38.07
N ILE A 344 -23.93 40.86 -37.66
CA ILE A 344 -23.18 41.83 -38.44
C ILE A 344 -21.70 41.39 -38.51
N SER A 345 -21.08 41.54 -39.67
CA SER A 345 -19.66 41.25 -39.88
C SER A 345 -18.77 41.88 -38.78
N LYS A 346 -17.74 41.16 -38.33
CA LYS A 346 -16.82 41.49 -37.24
C LYS A 346 -17.42 41.57 -35.84
N THR A 347 -18.72 41.32 -35.65
CA THR A 347 -19.26 41.17 -34.29
C THR A 347 -18.99 39.79 -33.69
N ALA A 348 -19.04 39.68 -32.36
CA ALA A 348 -18.89 38.41 -31.67
C ALA A 348 -19.94 37.35 -32.09
N ALA A 349 -21.08 37.79 -32.68
CA ALA A 349 -22.14 36.90 -33.14
C ALA A 349 -21.72 36.01 -34.31
N VAL A 350 -20.73 36.43 -35.10
CA VAL A 350 -20.26 35.74 -36.31
C VAL A 350 -18.74 35.56 -36.34
N THR A 351 -18.03 35.90 -35.25
CA THR A 351 -16.57 35.77 -35.16
C THR A 351 -16.21 34.69 -34.17
N ALA A 352 -15.46 33.67 -34.60
CA ALA A 352 -14.99 32.53 -33.81
C ALA A 352 -16.12 31.87 -33.00
N ARG A 353 -17.32 31.77 -33.58
CA ARG A 353 -18.46 31.13 -32.92
C ARG A 353 -18.29 29.64 -32.88
N GLN A 354 -18.46 29.08 -31.71
CA GLN A 354 -18.54 27.64 -31.55
C GLN A 354 -19.82 27.10 -32.14
N VAL A 355 -19.70 26.09 -32.99
CA VAL A 355 -20.81 25.41 -33.67
C VAL A 355 -20.56 23.91 -33.62
N LYS A 356 -21.60 23.10 -33.84
CA LYS A 356 -21.45 21.67 -34.03
C LYS A 356 -20.94 21.36 -35.44
N PRO A 357 -20.22 20.25 -35.63
CA PRO A 357 -19.88 19.74 -36.95
C PRO A 357 -21.15 19.57 -37.79
N GLY A 358 -21.08 19.85 -39.08
CA GLY A 358 -22.25 19.71 -39.93
C GLY A 358 -22.17 20.49 -41.24
N VAL A 359 -23.29 20.57 -41.92
CA VAL A 359 -23.45 21.30 -43.20
C VAL A 359 -24.15 22.61 -42.93
N PHE A 360 -23.55 23.73 -43.35
CA PHE A 360 -24.04 25.09 -43.17
C PHE A 360 -24.32 25.75 -44.50
N GLU A 361 -25.51 26.36 -44.62
CA GLU A 361 -25.81 27.23 -45.75
C GLU A 361 -25.41 28.68 -45.40
N LEU A 362 -24.50 29.24 -46.16
CA LEU A 362 -23.99 30.61 -45.98
C LEU A 362 -24.85 31.60 -46.75
N GLN A 363 -25.30 32.69 -46.11
CA GLN A 363 -26.20 33.67 -46.71
C GLN A 363 -25.84 35.09 -46.26
N VAL A 364 -26.29 36.06 -47.07
CA VAL A 364 -26.36 37.48 -46.77
C VAL A 364 -27.85 37.86 -46.70
N PRO A 365 -28.49 37.72 -45.49
CA PRO A 365 -29.95 37.82 -45.38
C PRO A 365 -30.56 39.17 -45.88
N ASN A 366 -29.88 40.28 -45.65
CA ASN A 366 -30.31 41.61 -45.98
C ASN A 366 -29.31 42.27 -46.94
N LEU A 367 -29.26 41.75 -48.21
CA LEU A 367 -28.38 42.33 -49.22
C LEU A 367 -28.81 43.79 -49.53
N PRO A 368 -27.87 44.77 -49.40
CA PRO A 368 -28.17 46.16 -49.70
C PRO A 368 -28.63 46.34 -51.17
N ARG A 369 -29.58 47.22 -51.39
CA ARG A 369 -30.04 47.51 -52.73
C ARG A 369 -28.92 48.05 -53.61
N GLY A 370 -28.82 47.55 -54.81
CA GLY A 370 -27.77 47.95 -55.75
C GLY A 370 -26.44 47.21 -55.58
N TYR A 371 -26.40 46.14 -54.71
CA TYR A 371 -25.28 45.26 -54.55
C TYR A 371 -25.63 43.86 -55.04
N ARG A 372 -24.57 43.12 -55.40
CA ARG A 372 -24.62 41.69 -55.70
C ARG A 372 -23.61 40.93 -54.87
N VAL A 373 -23.97 39.72 -54.49
CA VAL A 373 -23.03 38.75 -53.89
C VAL A 373 -22.15 38.20 -55.00
N SER A 374 -20.84 38.21 -54.78
CA SER A 374 -19.90 37.61 -55.70
C SER A 374 -19.81 36.11 -55.44
N LYS A 375 -18.92 35.71 -54.55
CA LYS A 375 -18.76 34.31 -54.14
C LYS A 375 -18.31 34.25 -52.68
N TRP A 376 -18.61 33.14 -52.03
CA TRP A 376 -18.00 32.79 -50.77
C TRP A 376 -16.62 32.17 -51.00
N VAL A 377 -15.68 32.44 -50.11
CA VAL A 377 -14.38 31.82 -50.03
C VAL A 377 -14.12 31.47 -48.58
N CYS A 378 -13.80 30.20 -48.28
CA CYS A 378 -13.51 29.74 -46.94
C CYS A 378 -12.08 29.22 -46.85
N THR A 379 -11.45 29.47 -45.70
CA THR A 379 -10.27 28.77 -45.26
C THR A 379 -10.72 27.85 -44.12
N GLY A 380 -10.44 26.53 -44.22
CA GLY A 380 -11.03 25.49 -43.36
C GLY A 380 -12.41 25.08 -43.79
N GLY A 381 -12.77 23.83 -43.54
CA GLY A 381 -13.98 23.22 -44.07
C GLY A 381 -13.93 22.93 -45.58
N THR A 382 -14.98 22.30 -46.08
CA THR A 382 -15.19 22.07 -47.52
C THR A 382 -16.36 22.94 -48.00
N LEU A 383 -16.05 23.90 -48.89
CA LEU A 383 -17.04 24.80 -49.44
C LEU A 383 -17.43 24.40 -50.89
N GLN A 384 -18.73 24.27 -51.14
CA GLN A 384 -19.30 24.10 -52.47
C GLN A 384 -20.40 25.13 -52.66
N ASP A 385 -20.18 26.10 -53.54
CA ASP A 385 -21.03 27.28 -53.73
C ASP A 385 -21.22 28.11 -52.43
N ASN A 386 -22.35 28.02 -51.77
CA ASN A 386 -22.63 28.62 -50.47
C ASN A 386 -22.88 27.58 -49.38
N ILE A 387 -22.58 26.29 -49.65
CA ILE A 387 -22.71 25.20 -48.70
C ILE A 387 -21.33 24.87 -48.13
N LEU A 388 -21.18 25.09 -46.84
CA LEU A 388 -19.97 24.78 -46.09
C LEU A 388 -20.16 23.50 -45.28
N THR A 389 -19.34 22.49 -45.49
CA THR A 389 -19.27 21.33 -44.65
C THR A 389 -18.11 21.51 -43.66
N LEU A 390 -18.39 21.43 -42.36
CA LEU A 390 -17.42 21.47 -41.28
C LEU A 390 -17.31 20.11 -40.66
N ALA A 391 -16.13 19.54 -40.72
CA ALA A 391 -15.77 18.34 -39.98
C ALA A 391 -15.35 18.71 -38.54
N ASN A 392 -15.11 17.69 -37.76
CA ASN A 392 -14.65 17.79 -36.37
C ASN A 392 -13.32 18.56 -36.26
N ARG A 393 -13.18 19.41 -35.24
CA ARG A 393 -11.98 20.25 -34.95
C ARG A 393 -11.61 21.25 -36.06
N GLU A 394 -12.50 21.52 -36.98
CA GLU A 394 -12.22 22.51 -38.02
C GLU A 394 -12.49 23.93 -37.52
N PHE A 395 -11.61 24.84 -37.92
CA PHE A 395 -11.77 26.27 -37.72
C PHE A 395 -11.96 26.88 -39.11
N ALA A 396 -13.19 27.27 -39.42
CA ALA A 396 -13.44 27.85 -40.70
C ALA A 396 -13.58 29.37 -40.62
N LYS A 397 -12.96 30.06 -41.53
CA LYS A 397 -13.18 31.48 -41.79
C LYS A 397 -13.66 31.65 -43.20
N CYS A 398 -14.95 32.08 -43.34
CA CYS A 398 -15.60 32.30 -44.61
C CYS A 398 -15.77 33.78 -44.85
N ARG A 399 -15.45 34.20 -46.06
CA ARG A 399 -15.58 35.58 -46.53
C ARG A 399 -16.41 35.63 -47.79
N VAL A 400 -17.28 36.60 -47.88
CA VAL A 400 -18.06 36.94 -49.10
C VAL A 400 -17.70 38.32 -49.60
N GLU A 401 -17.63 38.51 -50.91
CA GLU A 401 -17.44 39.81 -51.53
C GLU A 401 -18.76 40.33 -52.07
N LEU A 402 -19.09 41.57 -51.68
CA LEU A 402 -20.23 42.31 -52.21
C LEU A 402 -19.72 43.41 -53.15
N LYS A 403 -20.30 43.50 -54.36
CA LYS A 403 -19.95 44.52 -55.31
C LYS A 403 -21.21 45.37 -55.70
N ASP A 404 -21.02 46.65 -55.74
CA ASP A 404 -22.07 47.54 -56.24
C ASP A 404 -22.27 47.32 -57.73
N ILE A 405 -23.51 47.48 -58.16
CA ILE A 405 -23.94 47.28 -59.57
C ILE A 405 -23.89 48.59 -60.29
N PRO A 406 -23.21 48.70 -61.45
CA PRO A 406 -23.15 49.89 -62.20
C PRO A 406 -24.57 50.32 -62.72
N ALA A 407 -24.85 51.59 -62.66
CA ALA A 407 -26.05 52.11 -63.26
C ALA A 407 -26.02 51.96 -64.82
N SER A 408 -27.11 51.62 -65.41
CA SER A 408 -27.20 51.55 -66.87
C SER A 408 -28.15 52.61 -67.42
N LEU A 409 -27.72 53.33 -68.44
CA LEU A 409 -28.52 54.32 -69.15
C LEU A 409 -28.77 53.87 -70.59
N LYS A 410 -30.02 53.81 -71.01
CA LYS A 410 -30.39 53.59 -72.39
C LYS A 410 -30.97 54.84 -72.96
N LEU A 411 -30.36 55.45 -73.96
CA LEU A 411 -30.91 56.59 -74.72
C LEU A 411 -31.66 56.08 -75.93
N ALA A 412 -32.87 56.47 -76.13
CA ALA A 412 -33.71 56.18 -77.35
C ALA A 412 -34.19 57.48 -78.02
N LYS A 413 -33.98 57.59 -79.30
CA LYS A 413 -34.51 58.69 -80.09
C LYS A 413 -35.85 58.26 -80.68
N ALA A 414 -36.92 58.99 -80.34
CA ALA A 414 -38.16 58.89 -81.05
C ALA A 414 -38.22 59.99 -82.12
N VAL A 415 -38.56 59.63 -83.34
CA VAL A 415 -38.84 60.58 -84.41
C VAL A 415 -40.35 60.56 -84.67
N ASP A 416 -41.02 61.67 -84.31
CA ASP A 416 -42.43 61.78 -84.56
C ASP A 416 -42.61 62.30 -86.01
N GLY A 417 -43.03 61.37 -86.87
CA GLY A 417 -43.24 61.63 -88.28
C GLY A 417 -44.70 62.12 -88.58
N SER A 418 -44.98 63.33 -88.34
CA SER A 418 -46.15 63.90 -88.89
C SER A 418 -45.82 64.55 -90.25
N ALA A 419 -45.91 63.73 -91.29
CA ALA A 419 -46.03 64.30 -92.62
C ALA A 419 -47.43 64.85 -92.80
N ARG A 420 -47.53 66.12 -92.86
CA ARG A 420 -48.69 66.73 -93.38
C ARG A 420 -48.56 66.78 -94.88
N LEU A 421 -49.59 66.30 -95.57
CA LEU A 421 -49.98 66.83 -96.83
C LEU A 421 -50.91 67.98 -96.57
#